data_fa3fb0ad5d2f19c7b27287e7779f03f6
#
_entry.id   fa3fb0ad5d2f19c7b27287e7779f03f6
#
_cell.length_a   1.000
_cell.length_b   1.000
_cell.length_c   1.000
_cell.angle_alpha   90.00
_cell.angle_beta   90.00
_cell.angle_gamma   90.00
#
_symmetry.space_group_name_H-M   'P 1'
#
loop_
_entity.id
_entity.type
_entity.pdbx_description
1 polymer ?
#
loop_
_entity_poly.entity_id
_entity_poly.type
_entity_poly.pdbx_seq_one_letter_code
_entity_poly.pdbx_strand_id
1 'polypeptide(L)'
;KGEKGDAKITYNASFGASMNANFPKFMNGEEFARYYNVAEMMDKLANGEIDSPDKYTPYFSKEVIEMITNGDPSDGWDNVNYVDLVFGTGFNQKHNVTVQGGTDKHRYFASFGLMDQQGNIDNFYYKRYNVRANLESEIAKNLDFKLGLSGVMANRHTPAFLSGGSDGDLGY
;
A
#
# COMPACT_ATOMS: atom_id res chain seq x y z
N LYS A 1 -26.49 6.29 18.22
CA LYS A 1 -27.80 6.41 18.84
C LYS A 1 -28.34 7.80 18.53
N GLY A 2 -29.59 7.92 18.09
CA GLY A 2 -30.20 9.21 17.80
C GLY A 2 -30.33 10.04 19.07
N GLU A 3 -30.16 11.36 18.96
CA GLU A 3 -30.32 12.31 20.04
C GLU A 3 -31.61 13.17 19.81
N LYS A 4 -32.19 13.65 20.90
CA LYS A 4 -33.30 14.61 20.82
C LYS A 4 -32.74 15.95 20.35
N GLY A 5 -33.44 16.60 19.43
CA GLY A 5 -33.10 17.91 18.89
C GLY A 5 -33.28 17.97 17.37
N ASP A 6 -32.95 19.12 16.84
CA ASP A 6 -32.97 19.38 15.41
C ASP A 6 -32.02 18.43 14.64
N ALA A 7 -32.30 18.23 13.37
CA ALA A 7 -31.46 17.42 12.51
C ALA A 7 -30.04 17.98 12.45
N LYS A 8 -29.07 17.20 12.91
CA LYS A 8 -27.65 17.55 12.87
C LYS A 8 -26.94 16.67 11.85
N ILE A 9 -26.32 17.30 10.88
CA ILE A 9 -25.47 16.65 9.90
C ILE A 9 -24.01 16.93 10.28
N THR A 10 -23.19 15.88 10.34
CA THR A 10 -21.76 16.01 10.60
C THR A 10 -20.99 15.29 9.51
N TYR A 11 -20.03 15.97 8.94
CA TYR A 11 -19.09 15.41 7.99
C TYR A 11 -17.67 15.49 8.53
N ASN A 12 -16.98 14.35 8.54
CA ASN A 12 -15.58 14.27 8.89
C ASN A 12 -14.80 13.66 7.73
N ALA A 13 -13.69 14.28 7.37
CA ALA A 13 -12.77 13.75 6.39
C ALA A 13 -11.34 13.72 6.97
N SER A 14 -10.58 12.72 6.56
CA SER A 14 -9.16 12.58 6.90
C SER A 14 -8.42 12.12 5.67
N PHE A 15 -7.29 12.77 5.40
CA PHE A 15 -6.40 12.47 4.28
C PHE A 15 -5.01 12.21 4.82
N GLY A 16 -4.30 11.30 4.20
CA GLY A 16 -2.94 10.95 4.58
C GLY A 16 -2.16 10.37 3.41
N ALA A 17 -0.86 10.43 3.50
CA ALA A 17 0.06 9.75 2.61
C ALA A 17 0.88 8.74 3.41
N SER A 18 1.08 7.56 2.84
CA SER A 18 1.95 6.52 3.38
C SER A 18 3.15 6.38 2.49
N MET A 19 4.32 6.62 3.05
CA MET A 19 5.59 6.48 2.34
C MET A 19 6.58 5.72 3.22
N ASN A 20 7.55 5.10 2.62
CA ASN A 20 8.64 4.50 3.38
C ASN A 20 9.53 5.60 3.94
N ALA A 21 9.72 5.59 5.26
CA ALA A 21 10.53 6.61 5.93
C ALA A 21 12.02 6.43 5.67
N ASN A 22 12.47 5.20 5.45
CA ASN A 22 13.88 4.91 5.21
C ASN A 22 14.02 3.58 4.45
N PHE A 23 14.85 3.60 3.40
CA PHE A 23 15.29 2.40 2.71
C PHE A 23 16.79 2.20 2.92
N PRO A 24 17.27 0.95 3.03
CA PRO A 24 18.70 0.70 2.86
C PRO A 24 19.12 1.23 1.49
N LYS A 25 20.32 1.83 1.45
CA LYS A 25 20.89 2.21 0.16
C LYS A 25 21.38 0.93 -0.54
N PHE A 26 20.73 0.56 -1.60
CA PHE A 26 21.17 -0.54 -2.48
C PHE A 26 22.17 -0.02 -3.50
N MET A 27 23.03 -0.91 -3.97
CA MET A 27 23.92 -0.61 -5.09
C MET A 27 23.09 -0.41 -6.37
N ASN A 28 23.45 0.56 -7.17
CA ASN A 28 22.96 0.67 -8.53
C ASN A 28 23.69 -0.33 -9.45
N GLY A 29 23.28 -0.42 -10.71
CA GLY A 29 23.85 -1.37 -11.67
C GLY A 29 25.36 -1.19 -11.87
N GLU A 30 25.84 0.05 -11.95
CA GLU A 30 27.28 0.35 -12.07
C GLU A 30 28.04 -0.09 -10.83
N GLU A 31 27.57 0.29 -9.64
CA GLU A 31 28.20 -0.10 -8.38
C GLU A 31 28.24 -1.62 -8.26
N PHE A 32 27.15 -2.31 -8.59
CA PHE A 32 27.08 -3.77 -8.59
C PHE A 32 28.13 -4.37 -9.52
N ALA A 33 28.21 -3.93 -10.76
CA ALA A 33 29.16 -4.48 -11.75
C ALA A 33 30.62 -4.31 -11.31
N ARG A 34 30.95 -3.14 -10.73
CA ARG A 34 32.30 -2.86 -10.20
C ARG A 34 32.63 -3.76 -9.00
N TYR A 35 31.71 -3.86 -8.03
CA TYR A 35 31.94 -4.72 -6.85
C TYR A 35 31.96 -6.21 -7.22
N TYR A 36 31.16 -6.64 -8.18
CA TYR A 36 31.20 -8.01 -8.67
C TYR A 36 32.57 -8.36 -9.24
N ASN A 37 33.13 -7.50 -10.09
CA ASN A 37 34.48 -7.71 -10.63
C ASN A 37 35.53 -7.82 -9.52
N VAL A 38 35.43 -7.00 -8.48
CA VAL A 38 36.38 -7.06 -7.35
C VAL A 38 36.20 -8.37 -6.57
N ALA A 39 34.98 -8.77 -6.30
CA ALA A 39 34.69 -10.00 -5.57
C ALA A 39 35.21 -11.23 -6.35
N GLU A 40 34.89 -11.32 -7.65
CA GLU A 40 35.35 -12.42 -8.51
C GLU A 40 36.90 -12.47 -8.61
N MET A 41 37.54 -11.32 -8.72
CA MET A 41 39.02 -11.24 -8.71
C MET A 41 39.59 -11.79 -7.40
N MET A 42 39.00 -11.42 -6.27
CA MET A 42 39.45 -11.91 -4.95
C MET A 42 39.23 -13.42 -4.79
N ASP A 43 38.11 -13.94 -5.28
CA ASP A 43 37.82 -15.38 -5.26
C ASP A 43 38.84 -16.16 -6.10
N LYS A 44 39.18 -15.68 -7.30
CA LYS A 44 40.18 -16.31 -8.19
C LYS A 44 41.58 -16.28 -7.59
N LEU A 45 41.93 -15.19 -6.89
CA LEU A 45 43.19 -15.12 -6.15
C LEU A 45 43.22 -16.12 -4.98
N ALA A 46 42.15 -16.18 -4.19
CA ALA A 46 42.04 -17.07 -3.05
C ALA A 46 42.08 -18.56 -3.46
N ASN A 47 41.49 -18.89 -4.59
CA ASN A 47 41.47 -20.25 -5.16
C ASN A 47 42.76 -20.61 -5.93
N GLY A 48 43.70 -19.68 -6.10
CA GLY A 48 44.93 -19.89 -6.87
C GLY A 48 44.73 -20.00 -8.37
N GLU A 49 43.58 -19.55 -8.89
CA GLU A 49 43.30 -19.52 -10.34
C GLU A 49 44.10 -18.42 -11.04
N ILE A 50 44.38 -17.35 -10.32
CA ILE A 50 45.32 -16.29 -10.72
C ILE A 50 46.29 -16.02 -9.57
N ASP A 51 47.51 -15.63 -9.90
CA ASP A 51 48.56 -15.34 -8.93
C ASP A 51 48.73 -13.85 -8.65
N SER A 52 48.10 -12.98 -9.41
CA SER A 52 48.14 -11.53 -9.22
C SER A 52 46.87 -10.87 -9.82
N PRO A 53 46.49 -9.69 -9.29
CA PRO A 53 45.33 -8.90 -9.77
C PRO A 53 45.44 -8.53 -11.25
N ASP A 54 46.66 -8.36 -11.77
CA ASP A 54 46.93 -7.94 -13.15
C ASP A 54 46.53 -9.01 -14.17
N LYS A 55 46.38 -10.27 -13.72
CA LYS A 55 45.95 -11.41 -14.56
C LYS A 55 44.45 -11.59 -14.58
N TYR A 56 43.73 -10.78 -13.83
CA TYR A 56 42.28 -10.84 -13.81
C TYR A 56 41.68 -10.22 -15.06
N THR A 57 40.83 -10.95 -15.74
CA THR A 57 39.99 -10.43 -16.80
C THR A 57 38.60 -10.15 -16.22
N PRO A 58 38.14 -8.89 -16.19
CA PRO A 58 36.88 -8.52 -15.60
C PRO A 58 35.69 -9.21 -16.27
N TYR A 59 34.76 -9.71 -15.47
CA TYR A 59 33.49 -10.24 -15.97
C TYR A 59 32.66 -9.14 -16.67
N PHE A 60 32.53 -7.98 -16.03
CA PHE A 60 31.99 -6.79 -16.66
C PHE A 60 33.13 -5.96 -17.22
N SER A 61 33.23 -5.86 -18.54
CA SER A 61 34.24 -5.01 -19.17
C SER A 61 33.97 -3.52 -18.89
N LYS A 62 34.93 -2.66 -19.20
CA LYS A 62 34.75 -1.21 -19.04
C LYS A 62 33.60 -0.69 -19.91
N GLU A 63 33.50 -1.18 -21.13
CA GLU A 63 32.49 -0.80 -22.11
C GLU A 63 31.09 -1.20 -21.59
N VAL A 64 30.94 -2.40 -21.01
CA VAL A 64 29.67 -2.86 -20.41
C VAL A 64 29.31 -1.99 -19.20
N ILE A 65 30.28 -1.66 -18.36
CA ILE A 65 30.02 -0.77 -17.22
C ILE A 65 29.59 0.63 -17.68
N GLU A 66 30.17 1.15 -18.77
CA GLU A 66 29.74 2.42 -19.36
C GLU A 66 28.31 2.34 -19.92
N MET A 67 27.92 1.24 -20.59
CA MET A 67 26.56 1.01 -21.05
C MET A 67 25.57 0.99 -19.85
N ILE A 68 25.88 0.25 -18.79
CA ILE A 68 25.08 0.23 -17.56
C ILE A 68 24.97 1.64 -16.95
N THR A 69 26.06 2.39 -16.92
CA THR A 69 26.06 3.76 -16.37
C THR A 69 25.19 4.70 -17.18
N ASN A 70 25.21 4.57 -18.50
CA ASN A 70 24.37 5.36 -19.40
C ASN A 70 22.89 4.98 -19.29
N GLY A 71 22.58 3.71 -18.93
CA GLY A 71 21.23 3.23 -18.68
C GLY A 71 20.33 3.27 -19.91
N ASP A 72 20.86 3.00 -21.10
CA ASP A 72 20.09 2.92 -22.34
C ASP A 72 19.48 1.51 -22.49
N PRO A 73 18.14 1.37 -22.38
CA PRO A 73 17.52 0.05 -22.51
C PRO A 73 17.71 -0.60 -23.89
N SER A 74 18.08 0.17 -24.91
CA SER A 74 18.22 -0.31 -26.29
C SER A 74 19.43 -1.21 -26.47
N ASP A 75 20.46 -1.10 -25.64
CA ASP A 75 21.66 -1.93 -25.66
C ASP A 75 21.57 -3.18 -24.76
N GLY A 76 20.45 -3.33 -24.04
CA GLY A 76 20.19 -4.44 -23.13
C GLY A 76 20.80 -4.26 -21.73
N TRP A 77 21.40 -3.11 -21.46
CA TRP A 77 22.00 -2.76 -20.16
C TRP A 77 21.26 -1.58 -19.54
N ASP A 78 20.40 -1.86 -18.58
CA ASP A 78 19.61 -0.87 -17.91
C ASP A 78 20.13 -0.63 -16.47
N ASN A 79 20.00 0.61 -15.99
CA ASN A 79 20.37 0.98 -14.62
C ASN A 79 19.12 1.31 -13.81
N VAL A 80 18.27 0.30 -13.62
CA VAL A 80 16.98 0.45 -12.91
C VAL A 80 17.18 0.47 -11.40
N ASN A 81 16.65 1.48 -10.76
CA ASN A 81 16.44 1.45 -9.32
C ASN A 81 15.13 0.70 -9.02
N TYR A 82 15.23 -0.57 -8.71
CA TYR A 82 14.07 -1.42 -8.41
C TYR A 82 13.30 -0.97 -7.16
N VAL A 83 13.94 -0.27 -6.22
CA VAL A 83 13.26 0.29 -5.06
C VAL A 83 12.29 1.38 -5.50
N ASP A 84 12.75 2.32 -6.31
CA ASP A 84 11.92 3.42 -6.82
C ASP A 84 10.86 2.92 -7.81
N LEU A 85 11.14 1.82 -8.51
CA LEU A 85 10.18 1.18 -9.41
C LEU A 85 9.03 0.51 -8.65
N VAL A 86 9.32 -0.14 -7.53
CA VAL A 86 8.33 -0.95 -6.79
C VAL A 86 7.61 -0.14 -5.72
N PHE A 87 8.31 0.78 -5.06
CA PHE A 87 7.78 1.51 -3.93
C PHE A 87 7.47 2.96 -4.27
N GLY A 88 6.20 3.31 -4.13
CA GLY A 88 5.69 4.66 -4.29
C GLY A 88 5.15 5.25 -2.99
N THR A 89 4.29 6.22 -3.14
CA THR A 89 3.53 6.83 -2.04
C THR A 89 2.08 6.41 -2.14
N GLY A 90 1.58 5.75 -1.11
CA GLY A 90 0.17 5.41 -0.98
C GLY A 90 -0.64 6.59 -0.48
N PHE A 91 -1.82 6.81 -1.03
CA PHE A 91 -2.77 7.82 -0.59
C PHE A 91 -3.90 7.18 0.22
N ASN A 92 -4.23 7.77 1.37
CA ASN A 92 -5.26 7.29 2.27
C ASN A 92 -6.30 8.37 2.48
N GLN A 93 -7.58 8.00 2.34
CA GLN A 93 -8.69 8.90 2.62
C GLN A 93 -9.79 8.19 3.41
N LYS A 94 -10.40 8.93 4.32
CA LYS A 94 -11.56 8.50 5.08
C LYS A 94 -12.60 9.61 5.05
N HIS A 95 -13.83 9.23 4.81
CA HIS A 95 -14.97 10.13 4.83
C HIS A 95 -16.05 9.52 5.70
N ASN A 96 -16.64 10.30 6.55
CA ASN A 96 -17.76 9.86 7.38
C ASN A 96 -18.82 10.96 7.45
N VAL A 97 -20.01 10.60 7.04
CA VAL A 97 -21.20 11.46 7.16
C VAL A 97 -22.12 10.84 8.18
N THR A 98 -22.60 11.64 9.11
CA THR A 98 -23.62 11.24 10.08
C THR A 98 -24.77 12.22 10.05
N VAL A 99 -25.99 11.69 10.19
CA VAL A 99 -27.22 12.46 10.34
C VAL A 99 -27.92 11.93 11.58
N GLN A 100 -28.27 12.79 12.50
CA GLN A 100 -29.01 12.42 13.69
C GLN A 100 -29.99 13.52 14.09
N GLY A 101 -31.04 13.14 14.76
CA GLY A 101 -32.03 14.06 15.28
C GLY A 101 -33.21 13.34 15.87
N GLY A 102 -34.21 14.09 16.29
CA GLY A 102 -35.42 13.51 16.79
C GLY A 102 -36.19 14.37 17.81
N THR A 103 -37.31 13.82 18.18
CA THR A 103 -38.19 14.37 19.26
C THR A 103 -38.13 13.48 20.50
N ASP A 104 -38.97 13.73 21.47
CA ASP A 104 -39.11 12.85 22.64
C ASP A 104 -39.60 11.45 22.23
N LYS A 105 -40.40 11.35 21.16
CA LYS A 105 -41.03 10.11 20.71
C LYS A 105 -40.29 9.41 19.57
N HIS A 106 -39.55 10.16 18.77
CA HIS A 106 -38.90 9.63 17.58
C HIS A 106 -37.45 10.08 17.55
N ARG A 107 -36.51 9.15 17.39
CA ARG A 107 -35.08 9.42 17.27
C ARG A 107 -34.51 8.63 16.13
N TYR A 108 -33.67 9.28 15.34
CA TYR A 108 -33.00 8.64 14.22
C TYR A 108 -31.52 8.94 14.21
N PHE A 109 -30.80 8.01 13.67
CA PHE A 109 -29.37 8.13 13.39
C PHE A 109 -29.08 7.38 12.09
N ALA A 110 -28.36 8.01 11.18
CA ALA A 110 -27.83 7.36 10.00
C ALA A 110 -26.36 7.77 9.83
N SER A 111 -25.54 6.84 9.40
CA SER A 111 -24.14 7.13 9.07
C SER A 111 -23.70 6.37 7.83
N PHE A 112 -22.86 7.02 7.05
CA PHE A 112 -22.15 6.42 5.92
C PHE A 112 -20.66 6.73 6.08
N GLY A 113 -19.83 5.70 5.98
CA GLY A 113 -18.38 5.80 6.02
C GLY A 113 -17.75 5.17 4.79
N LEU A 114 -16.81 5.88 4.21
CA LEU A 114 -15.90 5.43 3.16
C LEU A 114 -14.46 5.47 3.69
N MET A 115 -13.73 4.41 3.45
CA MET A 115 -12.29 4.33 3.67
C MET A 115 -11.65 3.79 2.40
N ASP A 116 -10.71 4.54 1.86
CA ASP A 116 -9.92 4.17 0.69
C ASP A 116 -8.44 4.31 1.09
N GLN A 117 -7.74 3.19 1.11
CA GLN A 117 -6.34 3.12 1.47
C GLN A 117 -5.57 2.49 0.32
N GLN A 118 -4.59 3.21 -0.18
CA GLN A 118 -3.60 2.71 -1.12
C GLN A 118 -2.31 2.42 -0.35
N GLY A 119 -1.70 1.27 -0.64
CA GLY A 119 -0.37 0.94 -0.16
C GLY A 119 0.71 1.73 -0.89
N ASN A 120 1.93 1.60 -0.42
CA ASN A 120 3.12 2.15 -1.05
C ASN A 120 3.69 1.24 -2.18
N ILE A 121 2.96 0.22 -2.56
CA ILE A 121 3.26 -0.70 -3.66
C ILE A 121 2.06 -0.66 -4.61
N ASP A 122 2.29 -0.67 -5.91
CA ASP A 122 1.23 -0.67 -6.90
C ASP A 122 0.29 -1.87 -6.75
N ASN A 123 -0.98 -1.63 -7.04
CA ASN A 123 -2.03 -2.64 -6.92
C ASN A 123 -2.24 -3.19 -5.50
N PHE A 124 -1.78 -2.48 -4.48
CA PHE A 124 -2.08 -2.82 -3.10
C PHE A 124 -3.07 -1.80 -2.52
N TYR A 125 -4.34 -2.20 -2.35
CA TYR A 125 -5.37 -1.30 -1.85
C TYR A 125 -6.41 -2.01 -0.97
N TYR A 126 -7.05 -1.19 -0.13
CA TYR A 126 -8.18 -1.59 0.70
C TYR A 126 -9.27 -0.51 0.66
N LYS A 127 -10.47 -0.88 0.21
CA LYS A 127 -11.65 -0.01 0.20
C LYS A 127 -12.73 -0.59 1.10
N ARG A 128 -13.31 0.24 1.94
CA ARG A 128 -14.38 -0.17 2.85
C ARG A 128 -15.49 0.87 2.90
N TYR A 129 -16.69 0.37 2.77
CA TYR A 129 -17.93 1.12 2.92
C TYR A 129 -18.66 0.61 4.16
N ASN A 130 -19.13 1.53 5.00
CA ASN A 130 -19.91 1.21 6.19
C ASN A 130 -21.21 2.00 6.12
N VAL A 131 -22.32 1.32 6.39
CA VAL A 131 -23.63 1.96 6.55
C VAL A 131 -24.22 1.56 7.89
N ARG A 132 -24.79 2.51 8.60
CA ARG A 132 -25.53 2.26 9.82
C ARG A 132 -26.75 3.17 9.87
N ALA A 133 -27.90 2.59 10.23
CA ALA A 133 -29.12 3.34 10.50
C ALA A 133 -29.75 2.80 11.77
N ASN A 134 -30.23 3.70 12.63
CA ASN A 134 -31.01 3.36 13.81
C ASN A 134 -32.23 4.28 13.87
N LEU A 135 -33.37 3.69 14.18
CA LEU A 135 -34.63 4.38 14.40
C LEU A 135 -35.22 3.88 15.72
N GLU A 136 -35.61 4.80 16.57
CA GLU A 136 -36.37 4.53 17.79
C GLU A 136 -37.65 5.37 17.72
N SER A 137 -38.79 4.76 17.95
CA SER A 137 -40.11 5.43 17.84
C SER A 137 -41.08 4.88 18.88
N GLU A 138 -41.63 5.77 19.72
CA GLU A 138 -42.81 5.44 20.53
C GLU A 138 -44.07 5.52 19.65
N ILE A 139 -44.61 4.35 19.32
CA ILE A 139 -45.81 4.22 18.44
C ILE A 139 -47.08 4.47 19.23
N ALA A 140 -47.13 3.96 20.47
CA ALA A 140 -48.23 4.15 21.40
C ALA A 140 -47.71 4.16 22.83
N LYS A 141 -48.56 4.54 23.79
CA LYS A 141 -48.26 4.48 25.21
C LYS A 141 -47.82 3.05 25.58
N ASN A 142 -46.57 2.90 26.04
CA ASN A 142 -45.89 1.62 26.36
C ASN A 142 -45.60 0.72 25.16
N LEU A 143 -45.56 1.26 23.91
CA LEU A 143 -45.13 0.54 22.73
C LEU A 143 -44.01 1.27 21.99
N ASP A 144 -42.81 0.76 22.12
CA ASP A 144 -41.64 1.27 21.47
C ASP A 144 -41.27 0.38 20.27
N PHE A 145 -40.99 1.01 19.14
CA PHE A 145 -40.40 0.37 17.94
C PHE A 145 -38.93 0.76 17.85
N LYS A 146 -38.05 -0.23 17.65
CA LYS A 146 -36.62 -0.02 17.46
C LYS A 146 -36.16 -0.79 16.24
N LEU A 147 -35.53 -0.08 15.31
CA LEU A 147 -34.91 -0.66 14.11
C LEU A 147 -33.42 -0.31 14.12
N GLY A 148 -32.58 -1.31 13.93
CA GLY A 148 -31.15 -1.15 13.76
C GLY A 148 -30.69 -1.88 12.50
N LEU A 149 -30.07 -1.16 11.58
CA LEU A 149 -29.48 -1.70 10.36
C LEU A 149 -28.00 -1.37 10.36
N SER A 150 -27.19 -2.33 9.94
CA SER A 150 -25.76 -2.09 9.69
C SER A 150 -25.26 -2.98 8.57
N GLY A 151 -24.40 -2.42 7.73
CA GLY A 151 -23.77 -3.12 6.63
C GLY A 151 -22.33 -2.68 6.45
N VAL A 152 -21.49 -3.60 6.08
CA VAL A 152 -20.09 -3.35 5.74
C VAL A 152 -19.80 -4.08 4.44
N MET A 153 -19.16 -3.37 3.51
CA MET A 153 -18.62 -3.94 2.28
C MET A 153 -17.16 -3.56 2.21
N ALA A 154 -16.29 -4.53 2.03
CA ALA A 154 -14.85 -4.31 1.93
C ALA A 154 -14.30 -5.01 0.69
N ASN A 155 -13.38 -4.34 0.02
CA ASN A 155 -12.61 -4.90 -1.08
C ASN A 155 -11.13 -4.69 -0.79
N ARG A 156 -10.35 -5.75 -0.89
CA ARG A 156 -8.90 -5.74 -0.72
C ARG A 156 -8.23 -6.37 -1.92
N HIS A 157 -7.20 -5.73 -2.40
CA HIS A 157 -6.31 -6.30 -3.39
C HIS A 157 -4.89 -6.34 -2.84
N THR A 158 -4.25 -7.50 -2.98
CA THR A 158 -2.87 -7.72 -2.53
C THR A 158 -2.09 -8.28 -3.71
N PRO A 159 -0.97 -7.67 -4.12
CA PRO A 159 -0.14 -8.22 -5.18
C PRO A 159 0.32 -9.65 -4.87
N ALA A 160 0.37 -10.50 -5.88
CA ALA A 160 0.67 -11.93 -5.75
C ALA A 160 2.03 -12.22 -5.07
N PHE A 161 3.03 -11.36 -5.23
CA PHE A 161 4.34 -11.52 -4.60
C PHE A 161 4.33 -11.25 -3.07
N LEU A 162 3.28 -10.59 -2.55
CA LEU A 162 3.08 -10.38 -1.10
C LEU A 162 2.19 -11.46 -0.48
N SER A 163 1.41 -12.17 -1.28
CA SER A 163 0.61 -13.29 -0.82
C SER A 163 1.49 -14.54 -0.82
N GLY A 164 2.31 -14.75 0.18
CA GLY A 164 3.18 -15.92 0.26
C GLY A 164 2.46 -17.23 0.01
N GLY A 165 2.39 -17.63 -1.25
CA GLY A 165 2.21 -19.00 -1.74
C GLY A 165 1.05 -19.83 -1.20
N SER A 166 -0.12 -19.25 -0.94
CA SER A 166 -1.35 -20.04 -0.86
C SER A 166 -2.45 -19.29 -1.60
N ASP A 167 -2.85 -19.85 -2.74
CA ASP A 167 -4.09 -19.52 -3.41
C ASP A 167 -5.28 -19.80 -2.48
N GLY A 168 -5.47 -18.91 -1.52
CA GLY A 168 -6.68 -18.81 -0.74
C GLY A 168 -7.57 -17.79 -1.41
N ASP A 169 -8.28 -18.21 -2.44
CA ASP A 169 -9.49 -17.53 -2.92
C ASP A 169 -10.44 -17.38 -1.72
N LEU A 170 -10.38 -16.22 -1.08
CA LEU A 170 -11.41 -15.80 -0.14
C LEU A 170 -12.42 -14.98 -0.91
N GLY A 171 -13.17 -15.67 -1.76
CA GLY A 171 -14.44 -15.17 -2.25
C GLY A 171 -15.40 -14.97 -1.07
N TYR A 172 -15.70 -13.74 -0.75
CA TYR A 172 -16.91 -13.27 -0.08
C TYR A 172 -17.32 -11.94 -0.69
#